data_29aac091a65aae964c46a409b97d14ef
#
_entry.id   29aac091a65aae964c46a409b97d14ef
#
_cell.length_a   1.000
_cell.length_b   1.000
_cell.length_c   1.000
_cell.angle_alpha   90.00
_cell.angle_beta   90.00
_cell.angle_gamma   90.00
#
_symmetry.space_group_name_H-M   'P 1'
#
loop_
_entity.id
_entity.type
_entity.pdbx_description
1 polymer ?
#
loop_
_entity_poly.entity_id
_entity_poly.type
_entity_poly.pdbx_seq_one_letter_code
_entity_poly.pdbx_strand_id
1 'polypeptide(L)'
;MKKILILLLLIVANNAYAQETDDIYINSEFFPSSDVGSVLKLEAGAAIPVLNTAKEKLAIGASVQNASFDFVDREVPFETDQIEMFNSFGLQFKYQRKLSANWALNVMGESQIASNFDENEIKSDDIFFNAMVTLEKYSEENNSIWTFGAVYDIAYGLYYPIPVIAYTKRINEAWAYKIGVPDSRVKWSLGTNHNFEGFATLTGFTGNINDDIDVYKEDYTGTLRQTSVLLGLGYNVTFLGNFGATVKGGYTAYNRLQIQDYNNNEIYDFNVSNSFYLNVGLKYTFDSKTNIKSIY
;
A
#
# COMPACT_ATOMS: atom_id res chain seq x y z
N MET A 1 17.26 16.62 -17.09
CA MET A 1 16.49 15.56 -16.41
C MET A 1 17.14 14.17 -16.48
N LYS A 2 17.46 13.58 -17.66
CA LYS A 2 18.10 12.24 -17.74
C LYS A 2 19.41 12.09 -16.94
N LYS A 3 20.25 13.13 -16.84
CA LYS A 3 21.52 13.08 -16.07
C LYS A 3 21.32 13.10 -14.55
N ILE A 4 20.24 13.71 -14.05
CA ILE A 4 19.92 13.75 -12.62
C ILE A 4 19.37 12.39 -12.17
N LEU A 5 18.59 11.72 -13.01
CA LEU A 5 18.08 10.37 -12.72
C LEU A 5 19.20 9.33 -12.64
N ILE A 6 20.22 9.43 -13.53
CA ILE A 6 21.40 8.56 -13.51
C ILE A 6 22.28 8.88 -12.30
N LEU A 7 22.39 10.14 -11.86
CA LEU A 7 23.16 10.52 -10.69
C LEU A 7 22.50 10.02 -9.40
N LEU A 8 21.18 10.08 -9.29
CA LEU A 8 20.41 9.48 -8.19
C LEU A 8 20.58 7.95 -8.13
N LEU A 9 20.55 7.26 -9.27
CA LEU A 9 20.84 5.82 -9.38
C LEU A 9 22.29 5.47 -8.98
N LEU A 10 23.27 6.32 -9.27
CA LEU A 10 24.69 6.08 -8.94
C LEU A 10 25.03 6.38 -7.47
N ILE A 11 24.33 7.29 -6.80
CA ILE A 11 24.53 7.59 -5.37
C ILE A 11 24.00 6.42 -4.50
N VAL A 12 22.96 5.72 -4.94
CA VAL A 12 22.36 4.57 -4.22
C VAL A 12 23.27 3.32 -4.28
N ALA A 13 24.17 3.22 -5.27
CA ALA A 13 24.96 2.01 -5.50
C ALA A 13 26.09 1.73 -4.51
N ASN A 14 26.44 2.68 -3.61
CA ASN A 14 27.68 2.57 -2.84
C ASN A 14 27.56 2.22 -1.34
N ASN A 15 26.34 2.09 -0.76
CA ASN A 15 26.19 1.80 0.69
C ASN A 15 24.92 1.01 1.03
N ALA A 16 24.70 -0.13 0.40
CA ALA A 16 23.48 -0.90 0.63
C ALA A 16 23.70 -2.12 1.54
N TYR A 17 23.19 -2.04 2.77
CA TYR A 17 22.96 -3.19 3.65
C TYR A 17 21.52 -3.11 4.16
N ALA A 18 20.62 -3.93 3.62
CA ALA A 18 19.19 -3.78 3.89
C ALA A 18 18.44 -5.11 4.13
N GLN A 19 17.30 -5.00 4.77
CA GLN A 19 16.30 -6.06 4.98
C GLN A 19 15.03 -5.79 4.15
N GLU A 20 14.07 -6.74 4.14
CA GLU A 20 12.80 -6.76 3.38
C GLU A 20 11.89 -5.51 3.49
N THR A 21 12.29 -4.47 4.20
CA THR A 21 11.56 -3.20 4.31
C THR A 21 12.17 -2.06 3.50
N ASP A 22 13.33 -2.32 2.88
CA ASP A 22 14.15 -1.30 2.24
C ASP A 22 14.19 -1.62 0.75
N ASP A 23 13.17 -1.17 0.04
CA ASP A 23 12.97 -1.47 -1.37
C ASP A 23 12.88 -0.17 -2.19
N ILE A 24 13.33 -0.24 -3.43
CA ILE A 24 12.89 0.68 -4.48
C ILE A 24 11.87 -0.09 -5.29
N TYR A 25 10.70 0.48 -5.53
CA TYR A 25 9.63 -0.22 -6.24
C TYR A 25 8.87 0.67 -7.21
N ILE A 26 8.28 0.03 -8.21
CA ILE A 26 7.25 0.59 -9.08
C ILE A 26 6.12 -0.43 -9.12
N ASN A 27 4.90 0.02 -8.93
CA ASN A 27 3.72 -0.81 -8.88
C ASN A 27 2.59 -0.21 -9.72
N SER A 28 1.81 -1.06 -10.37
CA SER A 28 0.62 -0.68 -11.12
C SER A 28 -0.54 -1.55 -10.69
N GLU A 29 -1.64 -0.95 -10.31
CA GLU A 29 -2.90 -1.62 -9.99
C GLU A 29 -3.98 -1.18 -10.97
N PHE A 30 -4.69 -2.15 -11.53
CA PHE A 30 -5.76 -1.90 -12.47
C PHE A 30 -7.04 -2.63 -12.06
N PHE A 31 -8.12 -1.88 -11.99
CA PHE A 31 -9.47 -2.37 -11.73
C PHE A 31 -10.32 -2.05 -12.98
N PRO A 32 -10.48 -3.00 -13.90
CA PRO A 32 -11.43 -2.82 -15.00
C PRO A 32 -12.83 -2.84 -14.41
N SER A 33 -13.53 -1.72 -14.48
CA SER A 33 -14.90 -1.65 -13.97
C SER A 33 -15.90 -2.13 -15.01
N SER A 34 -17.04 -2.60 -14.54
CA SER A 34 -18.19 -2.90 -15.39
C SER A 34 -19.18 -1.73 -15.47
N ASP A 35 -19.27 -0.89 -14.43
CA ASP A 35 -20.40 0.04 -14.29
C ASP A 35 -20.01 1.52 -14.08
N VAL A 36 -18.78 1.81 -13.72
CA VAL A 36 -18.33 3.19 -13.37
C VAL A 36 -17.10 3.62 -14.16
N GLY A 37 -16.57 2.73 -14.99
CA GLY A 37 -15.31 2.96 -15.65
C GLY A 37 -14.16 2.20 -14.99
N SER A 38 -12.92 2.53 -15.29
CA SER A 38 -11.76 1.83 -14.77
C SER A 38 -11.00 2.67 -13.75
N VAL A 39 -10.25 2.00 -12.88
CA VAL A 39 -9.31 2.65 -11.96
C VAL A 39 -7.91 2.12 -12.24
N LEU A 40 -6.98 3.04 -12.53
CA LEU A 40 -5.56 2.75 -12.68
C LEU A 40 -4.79 3.51 -11.59
N LYS A 41 -4.01 2.78 -10.79
CA LYS A 41 -3.08 3.38 -9.83
C LYS A 41 -1.66 3.03 -10.24
N LEU A 42 -0.81 4.04 -10.33
CA LEU A 42 0.62 3.91 -10.58
C LEU A 42 1.36 4.46 -9.37
N GLU A 43 2.20 3.64 -8.77
CA GLU A 43 2.96 4.01 -7.59
C GLU A 43 4.44 3.72 -7.80
N ALA A 44 5.30 4.61 -7.31
CA ALA A 44 6.74 4.39 -7.20
C ALA A 44 7.22 4.88 -5.84
N GLY A 45 8.13 4.16 -5.25
CA GLY A 45 8.67 4.55 -3.95
C GLY A 45 10.05 4.00 -3.69
N ALA A 46 10.68 4.56 -2.67
CA ALA A 46 11.95 4.08 -2.17
C ALA A 46 12.00 4.23 -0.65
N ALA A 47 12.53 3.23 0.03
CA ALA A 47 12.85 3.31 1.44
C ALA A 47 14.30 2.86 1.65
N ILE A 48 15.09 3.64 2.39
CA ILE A 48 16.50 3.36 2.65
C ILE A 48 16.74 3.18 4.15
N PRO A 49 17.60 2.24 4.56
CA PRO A 49 17.93 2.03 5.95
C PRO A 49 18.87 3.14 6.45
N VAL A 50 18.46 3.86 7.49
CA VAL A 50 19.30 4.86 8.17
C VAL A 50 19.92 4.32 9.45
N LEU A 51 19.27 3.34 10.08
CA LEU A 51 19.77 2.63 11.23
C LEU A 51 19.51 1.13 11.05
N ASN A 52 20.55 0.32 11.17
CA ASN A 52 20.43 -1.13 11.08
C ASN A 52 21.38 -1.78 12.09
N THR A 53 20.86 -2.09 13.27
CA THR A 53 21.56 -2.75 14.35
C THR A 53 20.91 -4.09 14.68
N ALA A 54 21.54 -4.89 15.55
CA ALA A 54 20.97 -6.15 16.02
C ALA A 54 19.65 -5.98 16.80
N LYS A 55 19.38 -4.78 17.32
CA LYS A 55 18.19 -4.49 18.14
C LYS A 55 17.21 -3.55 17.50
N GLU A 56 17.68 -2.64 16.66
CA GLU A 56 16.87 -1.54 16.12
C GLU A 56 17.14 -1.36 14.63
N LYS A 57 16.10 -1.05 13.91
CA LYS A 57 16.12 -0.70 12.49
C LYS A 57 15.27 0.53 12.28
N LEU A 58 15.75 1.44 11.47
CA LEU A 58 15.01 2.60 11.00
C LEU A 58 15.25 2.75 9.52
N ALA A 59 14.20 2.82 8.75
CA ALA A 59 14.22 3.21 7.35
C ALA A 59 13.42 4.49 7.16
N ILE A 60 13.85 5.31 6.22
CA ILE A 60 13.15 6.51 5.77
C ILE A 60 12.85 6.34 4.30
N GLY A 61 11.66 6.71 3.88
CA GLY A 61 11.21 6.53 2.50
C GLY A 61 10.39 7.68 1.98
N ALA A 62 10.23 7.66 0.66
CA ALA A 62 9.32 8.54 -0.05
C ALA A 62 8.59 7.74 -1.13
N SER A 63 7.35 8.14 -1.40
CA SER A 63 6.51 7.55 -2.43
C SER A 63 5.82 8.63 -3.26
N VAL A 64 5.50 8.29 -4.49
CA VAL A 64 4.62 9.06 -5.37
C VAL A 64 3.58 8.12 -5.95
N GLN A 65 2.33 8.56 -6.03
CA GLN A 65 1.26 7.79 -6.63
C GLN A 65 0.45 8.69 -7.54
N ASN A 66 0.01 8.13 -8.66
CA ASN A 66 -1.06 8.68 -9.50
C ASN A 66 -2.21 7.68 -9.51
N ALA A 67 -3.42 8.15 -9.24
CA ALA A 67 -4.65 7.37 -9.32
C ALA A 67 -5.58 8.03 -10.35
N SER A 68 -5.90 7.29 -11.41
CA SER A 68 -6.80 7.74 -12.46
C SER A 68 -8.10 6.93 -12.39
N PHE A 69 -9.21 7.66 -12.41
CA PHE A 69 -10.58 7.14 -12.41
C PHE A 69 -11.22 7.49 -13.74
N ASP A 70 -11.67 6.50 -14.46
CA ASP A 70 -12.38 6.69 -15.74
C ASP A 70 -13.88 6.45 -15.49
N PHE A 71 -14.69 7.48 -15.64
CA PHE A 71 -16.13 7.47 -15.38
C PHE A 71 -16.95 7.34 -16.67
N VAL A 72 -16.52 6.53 -17.62
CA VAL A 72 -17.17 6.35 -18.92
C VAL A 72 -18.63 5.93 -18.77
N ASP A 73 -19.51 6.61 -19.53
CA ASP A 73 -20.91 6.24 -19.78
C ASP A 73 -21.87 6.20 -18.58
N ARG A 74 -21.53 6.84 -17.46
CA ARG A 74 -22.45 6.94 -16.34
C ARG A 74 -23.07 8.33 -16.22
N GLU A 75 -24.40 8.40 -16.15
CA GLU A 75 -25.10 9.60 -15.72
C GLU A 75 -24.88 9.82 -14.22
N VAL A 76 -23.88 10.63 -13.88
CA VAL A 76 -23.72 11.20 -12.53
C VAL A 76 -24.33 12.59 -12.48
N PRO A 77 -24.81 13.08 -11.33
CA PRO A 77 -25.48 14.38 -11.24
C PRO A 77 -24.52 15.58 -11.24
N PHE A 78 -23.23 15.40 -11.56
CA PHE A 78 -22.19 16.42 -11.56
C PHE A 78 -21.10 16.10 -12.60
N GLU A 79 -20.23 17.06 -12.88
CA GLU A 79 -19.07 16.87 -13.76
C GLU A 79 -17.98 16.08 -13.04
N THR A 80 -17.36 15.11 -13.74
CA THR A 80 -16.38 14.18 -13.14
C THR A 80 -14.92 14.61 -13.30
N ASP A 81 -14.65 15.62 -14.11
CA ASP A 81 -13.30 16.08 -14.47
C ASP A 81 -12.40 16.29 -13.24
N GLN A 82 -12.97 16.80 -12.14
CA GLN A 82 -12.25 17.08 -10.90
C GLN A 82 -11.91 15.83 -10.09
N ILE A 83 -12.51 14.69 -10.40
CA ILE A 83 -12.30 13.43 -9.67
C ILE A 83 -11.68 12.32 -10.53
N GLU A 84 -11.26 12.66 -11.75
CA GLU A 84 -10.66 11.69 -12.67
C GLU A 84 -9.18 11.43 -12.38
N MET A 85 -8.47 12.38 -11.78
CA MET A 85 -7.03 12.22 -11.53
C MET A 85 -6.62 12.77 -10.18
N PHE A 86 -5.96 11.93 -9.41
CA PHE A 86 -5.36 12.30 -8.13
C PHE A 86 -3.87 11.97 -8.15
N ASN A 87 -3.09 12.86 -7.55
CA ASN A 87 -1.68 12.64 -7.35
C ASN A 87 -1.37 12.66 -5.85
N SER A 88 -0.41 11.86 -5.42
CA SER A 88 0.05 11.91 -4.05
C SER A 88 1.57 11.81 -3.93
N PHE A 89 2.06 12.41 -2.85
CA PHE A 89 3.45 12.36 -2.45
C PHE A 89 3.53 12.07 -0.96
N GLY A 90 4.22 10.99 -0.59
CA GLY A 90 4.38 10.53 0.78
C GLY A 90 5.83 10.59 1.27
N LEU A 91 6.01 10.96 2.53
CA LEU A 91 7.26 10.79 3.27
C LEU A 91 7.01 9.89 4.45
N GLN A 92 7.73 8.78 4.55
CA GLN A 92 7.50 7.74 5.54
C GLN A 92 8.74 7.40 6.35
N PHE A 93 8.52 6.90 7.55
CA PHE A 93 9.52 6.18 8.32
C PHE A 93 8.98 4.83 8.78
N LYS A 94 9.88 3.85 8.90
CA LYS A 94 9.60 2.51 9.45
C LYS A 94 10.62 2.22 10.54
N TYR A 95 10.15 2.01 11.75
CA TYR A 95 11.00 1.69 12.90
C TYR A 95 10.63 0.33 13.47
N GLN A 96 11.63 -0.52 13.65
CA GLN A 96 11.50 -1.81 14.29
C GLN A 96 12.47 -1.89 15.48
N ARG A 97 11.98 -2.39 16.61
CA ARG A 97 12.80 -2.62 17.81
C ARG A 97 12.53 -3.98 18.41
N LYS A 98 13.59 -4.76 18.63
CA LYS A 98 13.53 -5.97 19.47
C LYS A 98 13.42 -5.57 20.92
N LEU A 99 12.30 -5.89 21.56
CA LEU A 99 12.06 -5.64 22.98
C LEU A 99 12.65 -6.75 23.85
N SER A 100 12.61 -7.99 23.36
CA SER A 100 13.20 -9.19 23.99
C SER A 100 13.57 -10.24 22.93
N ALA A 101 13.96 -11.42 23.35
CA ALA A 101 14.22 -12.53 22.43
C ALA A 101 12.98 -12.86 21.56
N ASN A 102 11.78 -12.74 22.14
CA ASN A 102 10.54 -13.18 21.51
C ASN A 102 9.56 -12.05 21.17
N TRP A 103 9.91 -10.79 21.42
CA TRP A 103 9.05 -9.67 21.16
C TRP A 103 9.72 -8.58 20.34
N ALA A 104 9.01 -8.05 19.35
CA ALA A 104 9.40 -6.86 18.61
C ALA A 104 8.25 -5.84 18.53
N LEU A 105 8.61 -4.58 18.51
CA LEU A 105 7.74 -3.45 18.23
C LEU A 105 8.02 -2.97 16.81
N ASN A 106 6.98 -2.76 16.02
CA ASN A 106 7.06 -2.09 14.73
C ASN A 106 6.20 -0.82 14.77
N VAL A 107 6.75 0.27 14.30
CA VAL A 107 6.08 1.57 14.16
C VAL A 107 6.32 2.07 12.75
N MET A 108 5.28 2.49 12.07
CA MET A 108 5.34 3.19 10.80
C MET A 108 4.56 4.50 10.94
N GLY A 109 5.10 5.55 10.35
CA GLY A 109 4.40 6.82 10.19
C GLY A 109 4.67 7.37 8.80
N GLU A 110 3.67 8.02 8.22
CA GLU A 110 3.78 8.67 6.92
C GLU A 110 2.98 9.98 6.95
N SER A 111 3.55 11.01 6.35
CA SER A 111 2.83 12.22 5.97
C SER A 111 2.69 12.20 4.46
N GLN A 112 1.47 12.28 3.98
CA GLN A 112 1.14 12.20 2.56
C GLN A 112 0.30 13.39 2.14
N ILE A 113 0.65 14.01 1.01
CA ILE A 113 -0.21 14.97 0.32
C ILE A 113 -0.90 14.19 -0.78
N ALA A 114 -2.24 14.21 -0.84
CA ALA A 114 -3.02 13.45 -1.81
C ALA A 114 -4.24 14.25 -2.26
N SER A 115 -4.23 14.71 -3.53
CA SER A 115 -5.27 15.59 -4.06
C SER A 115 -5.35 15.51 -5.59
N ASN A 116 -6.42 16.09 -6.16
CA ASN A 116 -6.54 16.38 -7.58
C ASN A 116 -5.68 17.57 -8.02
N PHE A 117 -5.25 18.46 -7.10
CA PHE A 117 -4.39 19.65 -7.34
C PHE A 117 -4.88 20.59 -8.45
N ASP A 118 -6.16 20.79 -8.58
CA ASP A 118 -6.74 21.55 -9.68
C ASP A 118 -6.21 22.99 -9.76
N GLU A 119 -6.15 23.71 -8.67
CA GLU A 119 -5.62 25.08 -8.60
C GLU A 119 -4.08 25.17 -8.53
N ASN A 120 -3.35 24.05 -8.61
CA ASN A 120 -1.90 23.97 -8.38
C ASN A 120 -1.45 24.49 -7.00
N GLU A 121 -2.35 24.57 -6.05
CA GLU A 121 -2.07 24.94 -4.67
C GLU A 121 -2.22 23.73 -3.75
N ILE A 122 -1.39 23.67 -2.71
CA ILE A 122 -1.51 22.65 -1.67
C ILE A 122 -2.29 23.28 -0.51
N LYS A 123 -3.44 22.70 -0.22
CA LYS A 123 -4.29 23.10 0.90
C LYS A 123 -4.00 22.22 2.14
N SER A 124 -4.39 22.66 3.32
CA SER A 124 -4.22 21.87 4.55
C SER A 124 -4.94 20.52 4.51
N ASP A 125 -6.06 20.48 3.79
CA ASP A 125 -6.93 19.32 3.68
C ASP A 125 -6.39 18.25 2.71
N ASP A 126 -5.34 18.59 1.94
CA ASP A 126 -4.58 17.64 1.12
C ASP A 126 -3.64 16.78 1.96
N ILE A 127 -3.36 17.19 3.22
CA ILE A 127 -2.35 16.54 4.06
C ILE A 127 -2.99 15.46 4.90
N PHE A 128 -2.58 14.23 4.67
CA PHE A 128 -2.99 13.05 5.42
C PHE A 128 -1.85 12.48 6.24
N PHE A 129 -2.19 11.80 7.33
CA PHE A 129 -1.23 11.11 8.18
C PHE A 129 -1.62 9.64 8.30
N ASN A 130 -0.69 8.77 7.94
CA ASN A 130 -0.81 7.32 8.09
C ASN A 130 0.05 6.87 9.27
N ALA A 131 -0.43 5.91 10.04
CA ALA A 131 0.30 5.37 11.18
C ALA A 131 -0.02 3.90 11.42
N MET A 132 1.00 3.12 11.76
CA MET A 132 0.85 1.74 12.21
C MET A 132 1.72 1.49 13.44
N VAL A 133 1.14 0.82 14.42
CA VAL A 133 1.88 0.32 15.59
C VAL A 133 1.49 -1.14 15.81
N THR A 134 2.49 -2.03 15.78
CA THR A 134 2.28 -3.46 16.03
C THR A 134 3.31 -4.04 16.99
N LEU A 135 2.87 -5.00 17.77
CA LEU A 135 3.70 -5.88 18.59
C LEU A 135 3.70 -7.27 17.98
N GLU A 136 4.87 -7.84 17.78
CA GLU A 136 5.06 -9.19 17.29
C GLU A 136 5.59 -10.09 18.40
N LYS A 137 4.96 -11.26 18.55
CA LYS A 137 5.40 -12.32 19.46
C LYS A 137 5.86 -13.52 18.65
N TYR A 138 7.15 -13.78 18.69
CA TYR A 138 7.80 -14.90 18.02
C TYR A 138 7.73 -16.16 18.88
N SER A 139 7.49 -17.31 18.22
CA SER A 139 7.66 -18.63 18.78
C SER A 139 8.62 -19.43 17.91
N GLU A 140 9.86 -19.61 18.36
CA GLU A 140 10.87 -20.40 17.63
C GLU A 140 10.46 -21.87 17.51
N GLU A 141 9.91 -22.45 18.58
CA GLU A 141 9.47 -23.84 18.63
C GLU A 141 8.41 -24.14 17.56
N ASN A 142 7.49 -23.20 17.33
CA ASN A 142 6.39 -23.37 16.40
C ASN A 142 6.63 -22.72 15.02
N ASN A 143 7.76 -22.07 14.80
CA ASN A 143 8.03 -21.25 13.61
C ASN A 143 6.87 -20.29 13.29
N SER A 144 6.40 -19.55 14.29
CA SER A 144 5.22 -18.72 14.17
C SER A 144 5.37 -17.34 14.81
N ILE A 145 4.57 -16.40 14.33
CA ILE A 145 4.48 -15.02 14.83
C ILE A 145 3.01 -14.69 15.06
N TRP A 146 2.70 -14.17 16.24
CA TRP A 146 1.49 -13.42 16.50
C TRP A 146 1.77 -11.93 16.34
N THR A 147 0.93 -11.22 15.59
CA THR A 147 0.99 -9.77 15.41
C THR A 147 -0.27 -9.15 15.97
N PHE A 148 -0.12 -8.12 16.80
CA PHE A 148 -1.23 -7.36 17.40
C PHE A 148 -0.94 -5.88 17.28
N GLY A 149 -1.95 -5.07 16.94
CA GLY A 149 -1.77 -3.64 16.85
C GLY A 149 -2.94 -2.92 16.21
N ALA A 150 -2.65 -1.77 15.65
CA ALA A 150 -3.59 -0.97 14.88
C ALA A 150 -2.87 -0.28 13.73
N VAL A 151 -3.60 -0.01 12.67
CA VAL A 151 -3.17 0.79 11.53
C VAL A 151 -4.27 1.77 11.15
N TYR A 152 -3.88 2.99 10.87
CA TYR A 152 -4.67 4.01 10.20
C TYR A 152 -3.93 4.39 8.92
N ASP A 153 -4.58 4.15 7.77
CA ASP A 153 -3.96 4.37 6.47
C ASP A 153 -5.04 4.72 5.45
N ILE A 154 -4.87 5.87 4.80
CA ILE A 154 -5.80 6.35 3.77
C ILE A 154 -5.84 5.43 2.55
N ALA A 155 -4.80 4.61 2.33
CA ALA A 155 -4.76 3.60 1.28
C ALA A 155 -5.81 2.48 1.46
N TYR A 156 -6.50 2.42 2.61
CA TYR A 156 -7.66 1.54 2.80
C TYR A 156 -8.99 2.21 2.46
N GLY A 157 -9.01 3.52 2.20
CA GLY A 157 -10.23 4.28 1.99
C GLY A 157 -11.10 4.44 3.25
N LEU A 158 -10.53 4.21 4.43
CA LEU A 158 -11.22 4.28 5.72
C LEU A 158 -10.75 5.49 6.52
N TYR A 159 -11.65 6.12 7.28
CA TYR A 159 -11.38 7.29 8.12
C TYR A 159 -11.16 6.95 9.61
N TYR A 160 -11.04 5.68 9.93
CA TYR A 160 -10.80 5.19 11.29
C TYR A 160 -9.71 4.13 11.31
N PRO A 161 -8.98 4.00 12.44
CA PRO A 161 -7.99 2.96 12.57
C PRO A 161 -8.65 1.58 12.63
N ILE A 162 -7.99 0.61 12.00
CA ILE A 162 -8.42 -0.78 12.02
C ILE A 162 -7.47 -1.62 12.89
N PRO A 163 -7.97 -2.63 13.58
CA PRO A 163 -7.13 -3.53 14.34
C PRO A 163 -6.23 -4.34 13.40
N VAL A 164 -4.98 -4.59 13.83
CA VAL A 164 -4.08 -5.56 13.21
C VAL A 164 -4.00 -6.76 14.14
N ILE A 165 -4.55 -7.87 13.69
CA ILE A 165 -4.46 -9.15 14.40
C ILE A 165 -4.12 -10.21 13.37
N ALA A 166 -2.95 -10.83 13.47
CA ALA A 166 -2.52 -11.84 12.53
C ALA A 166 -1.74 -12.96 13.19
N TYR A 167 -1.88 -14.15 12.66
CA TYR A 167 -1.08 -15.31 12.96
C TYR A 167 -0.35 -15.79 11.70
N THR A 168 0.96 -15.76 11.76
CA THR A 168 1.88 -16.18 10.70
C THR A 168 2.55 -17.47 11.09
N LYS A 169 2.61 -18.46 10.21
CA LYS A 169 3.32 -19.70 10.42
C LYS A 169 4.04 -20.17 9.17
N ARG A 170 5.30 -20.55 9.35
CA ARG A 170 6.04 -21.32 8.35
C ARG A 170 5.89 -22.81 8.66
N ILE A 171 5.24 -23.55 7.75
CA ILE A 171 5.02 -25.01 7.89
C ILE A 171 6.33 -25.75 7.55
N ASN A 172 6.98 -25.34 6.45
CA ASN A 172 8.24 -25.89 5.97
C ASN A 172 8.92 -24.86 5.03
N GLU A 173 9.96 -25.27 4.31
CA GLU A 173 10.67 -24.38 3.38
C GLU A 173 9.79 -23.90 2.21
N ALA A 174 8.82 -24.70 1.79
CA ALA A 174 7.96 -24.40 0.65
C ALA A 174 6.67 -23.65 1.07
N TRP A 175 6.13 -23.87 2.28
CA TRP A 175 4.82 -23.38 2.67
C TRP A 175 4.86 -22.47 3.90
N ALA A 176 4.26 -21.31 3.76
CA ALA A 176 3.96 -20.39 4.86
C ALA A 176 2.56 -19.81 4.70
N TYR A 177 1.94 -19.39 5.80
CA TYR A 177 0.68 -18.67 5.75
C TYR A 177 0.64 -17.56 6.81
N LYS A 178 -0.15 -16.54 6.52
CA LYS A 178 -0.59 -15.49 7.44
C LYS A 178 -2.11 -15.44 7.39
N ILE A 179 -2.77 -15.53 8.52
CA ILE A 179 -4.22 -15.37 8.66
C ILE A 179 -4.45 -14.21 9.59
N GLY A 180 -5.19 -13.19 9.15
CA GLY A 180 -5.45 -12.01 9.95
C GLY A 180 -6.08 -10.85 9.18
N VAL A 181 -6.10 -9.70 9.85
CA VAL A 181 -6.61 -8.41 9.35
C VAL A 181 -5.45 -7.42 9.42
N PRO A 182 -5.22 -6.55 8.41
CA PRO A 182 -6.01 -6.30 7.20
C PRO A 182 -5.71 -7.25 6.04
N ASP A 183 -4.70 -8.14 6.16
CA ASP A 183 -4.35 -9.06 5.10
C ASP A 183 -4.16 -10.50 5.57
N SER A 184 -4.57 -11.44 4.73
CA SER A 184 -4.33 -12.89 4.86
C SER A 184 -3.71 -13.42 3.58
N ARG A 185 -2.75 -14.35 3.69
CA ARG A 185 -2.12 -14.97 2.52
C ARG A 185 -1.59 -16.36 2.82
N VAL A 186 -1.55 -17.18 1.79
CA VAL A 186 -0.86 -18.47 1.77
C VAL A 186 0.22 -18.39 0.70
N LYS A 187 1.44 -18.71 1.05
CA LYS A 187 2.60 -18.65 0.16
C LYS A 187 3.13 -20.06 -0.10
N TRP A 188 3.37 -20.35 -1.37
CA TRP A 188 4.07 -21.54 -1.82
C TRP A 188 5.34 -21.15 -2.57
N SER A 189 6.50 -21.53 -2.05
CA SER A 189 7.80 -21.24 -2.61
C SER A 189 8.29 -22.45 -3.42
N LEU A 190 8.64 -22.22 -4.68
CA LEU A 190 9.26 -23.20 -5.56
C LEU A 190 10.73 -22.83 -5.74
N GLY A 191 11.58 -23.45 -4.93
CA GLY A 191 12.99 -23.07 -4.81
C GLY A 191 13.14 -21.72 -4.10
N THR A 192 14.24 -21.02 -4.38
CA THR A 192 14.59 -19.75 -3.72
C THR A 192 14.01 -18.52 -4.41
N ASN A 193 13.63 -18.64 -5.68
CA ASN A 193 13.36 -17.48 -6.53
C ASN A 193 11.90 -17.35 -6.95
N HIS A 194 11.08 -18.38 -6.81
CA HIS A 194 9.70 -18.39 -7.29
C HIS A 194 8.73 -18.57 -6.14
N ASN A 195 7.76 -17.68 -6.02
CA ASN A 195 6.75 -17.75 -4.99
C ASN A 195 5.36 -17.54 -5.60
N PHE A 196 4.46 -18.45 -5.30
CA PHE A 196 3.03 -18.31 -5.58
C PHE A 196 2.32 -17.93 -4.29
N GLU A 197 1.31 -17.08 -4.38
CA GLU A 197 0.50 -16.70 -3.23
C GLU A 197 -0.99 -16.71 -3.56
N GLY A 198 -1.80 -17.13 -2.58
CA GLY A 198 -3.21 -16.81 -2.53
C GLY A 198 -3.39 -15.76 -1.45
N PHE A 199 -4.19 -14.71 -1.71
CA PHE A 199 -4.33 -13.60 -0.77
C PHE A 199 -5.78 -13.13 -0.63
N ALA A 200 -6.06 -12.56 0.54
CA ALA A 200 -7.22 -11.74 0.84
C ALA A 200 -6.71 -10.47 1.52
N THR A 201 -7.00 -9.30 0.97
CA THR A 201 -6.47 -8.04 1.50
C THR A 201 -7.46 -6.90 1.39
N LEU A 202 -7.41 -5.99 2.35
CA LEU A 202 -8.05 -4.69 2.25
C LEU A 202 -7.14 -3.74 1.46
N THR A 203 -7.71 -2.98 0.55
CA THR A 203 -7.04 -1.93 -0.22
C THR A 203 -8.02 -0.82 -0.53
N GLY A 204 -7.55 0.32 -1.00
CA GLY A 204 -8.41 1.42 -1.39
C GLY A 204 -7.62 2.61 -1.87
N PHE A 205 -8.21 3.78 -1.68
CA PHE A 205 -7.66 5.08 -2.03
C PHE A 205 -8.41 6.17 -1.25
N THR A 206 -7.73 7.26 -0.93
CA THR A 206 -8.35 8.51 -0.47
C THR A 206 -7.56 9.67 -1.06
N GLY A 207 -8.26 10.62 -1.67
CA GLY A 207 -7.69 11.86 -2.16
C GLY A 207 -8.63 13.04 -1.88
N ASN A 208 -8.07 14.20 -1.56
CA ASN A 208 -8.82 15.42 -1.36
C ASN A 208 -9.27 15.99 -2.71
N ILE A 209 -10.45 16.59 -2.74
CA ILE A 209 -11.02 17.29 -3.90
C ILE A 209 -10.88 18.78 -3.59
N ASN A 210 -10.05 19.48 -4.38
CA ASN A 210 -9.69 20.86 -4.07
C ASN A 210 -10.76 21.88 -4.42
N ASP A 211 -11.63 21.56 -5.36
CA ASP A 211 -12.74 22.41 -5.75
C ASP A 211 -14.09 21.87 -5.27
N ASP A 212 -15.07 22.77 -5.22
CA ASP A 212 -16.43 22.38 -4.92
C ASP A 212 -17.03 21.54 -6.04
N ILE A 213 -17.68 20.44 -5.70
CA ILE A 213 -18.47 19.63 -6.62
C ILE A 213 -19.94 19.96 -6.42
N ASP A 214 -20.61 20.40 -7.48
CA ASP A 214 -22.06 20.64 -7.48
C ASP A 214 -22.82 19.29 -7.54
N VAL A 215 -23.12 18.74 -6.38
CA VAL A 215 -23.94 17.53 -6.27
C VAL A 215 -25.38 17.93 -5.95
N TYR A 216 -26.31 17.67 -6.88
CA TYR A 216 -27.72 18.02 -6.73
C TYR A 216 -27.99 19.54 -6.51
N LYS A 217 -27.16 20.43 -7.08
CA LYS A 217 -27.20 21.90 -6.94
C LYS A 217 -26.80 22.43 -5.56
N GLU A 218 -26.01 21.67 -4.84
CA GLU A 218 -25.33 22.09 -3.64
C GLU A 218 -23.83 21.87 -3.84
N ASP A 219 -23.03 22.88 -3.51
CA ASP A 219 -21.58 22.80 -3.61
C ASP A 219 -21.02 22.06 -2.39
N TYR A 220 -20.25 21.01 -2.65
CA TYR A 220 -19.60 20.21 -1.61
C TYR A 220 -18.10 20.15 -1.82
N THR A 221 -17.35 20.30 -0.74
CA THR A 221 -15.93 19.96 -0.66
C THR A 221 -15.74 18.67 0.13
N GLY A 222 -14.73 17.89 -0.19
CA GLY A 222 -14.48 16.66 0.54
C GLY A 222 -13.43 15.76 -0.07
N THR A 223 -13.61 14.46 0.07
CA THR A 223 -12.65 13.45 -0.37
C THR A 223 -13.32 12.40 -1.25
N LEU A 224 -12.59 11.96 -2.30
CA LEU A 224 -12.92 10.73 -3.00
C LEU A 224 -12.29 9.55 -2.25
N ARG A 225 -13.10 8.54 -1.93
CA ARG A 225 -12.66 7.34 -1.21
C ARG A 225 -13.07 6.08 -1.94
N GLN A 226 -12.11 5.20 -2.14
CA GLN A 226 -12.34 3.82 -2.57
C GLN A 226 -11.96 2.87 -1.44
N THR A 227 -12.81 1.89 -1.14
CA THR A 227 -12.53 0.79 -0.22
C THR A 227 -12.84 -0.53 -0.90
N SER A 228 -11.88 -1.44 -0.94
CA SER A 228 -12.04 -2.74 -1.61
C SER A 228 -11.44 -3.87 -0.77
N VAL A 229 -12.11 -5.00 -0.77
CA VAL A 229 -11.57 -6.27 -0.26
C VAL A 229 -11.26 -7.15 -1.47
N LEU A 230 -10.00 -7.49 -1.64
CA LEU A 230 -9.49 -8.29 -2.75
C LEU A 230 -9.28 -9.74 -2.34
N LEU A 231 -9.66 -10.66 -3.21
CA LEU A 231 -9.31 -12.07 -3.16
C LEU A 231 -8.55 -12.40 -4.45
N GLY A 232 -7.38 -13.02 -4.36
CA GLY A 232 -6.61 -13.26 -5.57
C GLY A 232 -5.47 -14.25 -5.43
N LEU A 233 -4.79 -14.41 -6.55
CA LEU A 233 -3.57 -15.19 -6.70
C LEU A 233 -2.45 -14.29 -7.18
N GLY A 234 -1.23 -14.57 -6.75
CA GLY A 234 -0.04 -13.84 -7.13
C GLY A 234 1.13 -14.77 -7.46
N TYR A 235 1.98 -14.25 -8.30
CA TYR A 235 3.28 -14.85 -8.60
C TYR A 235 4.36 -13.79 -8.42
N ASN A 236 5.36 -14.15 -7.62
CA ASN A 236 6.52 -13.31 -7.35
C ASN A 236 7.77 -14.06 -7.78
N VAL A 237 8.65 -13.41 -8.52
CA VAL A 237 9.93 -13.96 -8.94
C VAL A 237 11.06 -13.02 -8.53
N THR A 238 12.15 -13.60 -8.00
CA THR A 238 13.39 -12.88 -7.71
C THR A 238 14.43 -13.27 -8.74
N PHE A 239 15.11 -12.31 -9.34
CA PHE A 239 16.14 -12.52 -10.33
C PHE A 239 17.33 -11.57 -10.09
N LEU A 240 18.51 -11.93 -10.60
CA LEU A 240 19.75 -11.17 -10.37
C LEU A 240 20.01 -10.85 -8.87
N GLY A 241 19.59 -11.75 -7.99
CA GLY A 241 19.78 -11.62 -6.55
C GLY A 241 18.78 -10.71 -5.86
N ASN A 242 18.64 -9.47 -6.28
CA ASN A 242 17.92 -8.43 -5.55
C ASN A 242 16.71 -7.84 -6.30
N PHE A 243 16.57 -8.14 -7.58
CA PHE A 243 15.41 -7.67 -8.35
C PHE A 243 14.25 -8.64 -8.19
N GLY A 244 13.07 -8.11 -8.00
CA GLY A 244 11.82 -8.85 -7.93
C GLY A 244 10.82 -8.34 -8.95
N ALA A 245 10.03 -9.26 -9.50
CA ALA A 245 8.83 -8.93 -10.25
C ALA A 245 7.63 -9.62 -9.62
N THR A 246 6.50 -8.96 -9.65
CA THR A 246 5.23 -9.42 -9.10
C THR A 246 4.15 -9.29 -10.15
N VAL A 247 3.32 -10.31 -10.29
CA VAL A 247 2.06 -10.25 -11.03
C VAL A 247 0.98 -10.83 -10.13
N LYS A 248 -0.10 -10.08 -9.93
CA LYS A 248 -1.27 -10.53 -9.15
C LYS A 248 -2.53 -10.36 -9.97
N GLY A 249 -3.45 -11.29 -9.84
CA GLY A 249 -4.79 -11.21 -10.39
C GLY A 249 -5.81 -11.64 -9.34
N GLY A 250 -6.98 -11.03 -9.38
CA GLY A 250 -8.00 -11.33 -8.39
C GLY A 250 -9.36 -10.72 -8.73
N TYR A 251 -10.19 -10.70 -7.73
CA TYR A 251 -11.54 -10.15 -7.80
C TYR A 251 -11.87 -9.43 -6.50
N THR A 252 -12.59 -8.31 -6.58
CA THR A 252 -13.09 -7.61 -5.40
C THR A 252 -14.28 -8.38 -4.81
N ALA A 253 -14.16 -8.82 -3.56
CA ALA A 253 -15.28 -9.37 -2.81
C ALA A 253 -16.18 -8.26 -2.23
N TYR A 254 -15.61 -7.07 -2.07
CA TYR A 254 -16.27 -5.83 -1.71
C TYR A 254 -15.58 -4.69 -2.44
N ASN A 255 -16.38 -3.76 -2.98
CA ASN A 255 -15.86 -2.58 -3.65
C ASN A 255 -16.84 -1.43 -3.43
N ARG A 256 -16.32 -0.29 -3.00
CA ARG A 256 -17.10 0.92 -2.75
C ARG A 256 -16.31 2.14 -3.14
N LEU A 257 -16.93 3.05 -3.88
CA LEU A 257 -16.38 4.34 -4.27
C LEU A 257 -17.37 5.43 -3.87
N GLN A 258 -16.90 6.43 -3.11
CA GLN A 258 -17.75 7.47 -2.52
C GLN A 258 -17.08 8.82 -2.54
N ILE A 259 -17.90 9.87 -2.61
CA ILE A 259 -17.52 11.22 -2.18
C ILE A 259 -18.07 11.42 -0.75
N GLN A 260 -17.21 11.91 0.13
CA GLN A 260 -17.55 12.20 1.53
C GLN A 260 -17.12 13.62 1.88
N ASP A 261 -17.91 14.31 2.72
CA ASP A 261 -17.51 15.58 3.27
C ASP A 261 -16.38 15.45 4.33
N TYR A 262 -15.84 16.56 4.82
CA TYR A 262 -14.79 16.54 5.86
C TYR A 262 -15.26 16.03 7.22
N ASN A 263 -16.57 15.88 7.43
CA ASN A 263 -17.14 15.23 8.62
C ASN A 263 -17.34 13.72 8.40
N ASN A 264 -16.90 13.18 7.25
CA ASN A 264 -17.07 11.81 6.79
C ASN A 264 -18.53 11.39 6.55
N ASN A 265 -19.43 12.35 6.31
CA ASN A 265 -20.76 12.03 5.81
C ASN A 265 -20.68 11.72 4.32
N GLU A 266 -21.43 10.73 3.89
CA GLU A 266 -21.56 10.40 2.49
C GLU A 266 -22.32 11.47 1.74
N ILE A 267 -21.70 12.05 0.70
CA ILE A 267 -22.32 12.96 -0.25
C ILE A 267 -22.87 12.18 -1.43
N TYR A 268 -22.05 11.27 -1.98
CA TYR A 268 -22.42 10.47 -3.15
C TYR A 268 -21.78 9.09 -3.09
N ASP A 269 -22.56 8.05 -3.37
CA ASP A 269 -22.08 6.67 -3.55
C ASP A 269 -22.21 6.27 -5.03
N PHE A 270 -21.10 5.92 -5.64
CA PHE A 270 -21.08 5.49 -7.04
C PHE A 270 -21.69 4.11 -7.25
N ASN A 271 -22.03 3.37 -6.20
CA ASN A 271 -22.59 2.01 -6.27
C ASN A 271 -21.80 1.11 -7.23
N VAL A 272 -20.49 1.11 -7.11
CA VAL A 272 -19.58 0.36 -7.98
C VAL A 272 -19.75 -1.13 -7.80
N SER A 273 -19.80 -1.87 -8.90
CA SER A 273 -19.83 -3.33 -8.86
C SER A 273 -18.47 -3.91 -8.49
N ASN A 274 -18.47 -5.15 -8.02
CA ASN A 274 -17.26 -5.92 -7.87
C ASN A 274 -16.61 -6.16 -9.24
N SER A 275 -15.29 -6.07 -9.31
CA SER A 275 -14.54 -6.14 -10.55
C SER A 275 -13.31 -7.04 -10.44
N PHE A 276 -12.74 -7.38 -11.58
CA PHE A 276 -11.41 -7.98 -11.63
C PHE A 276 -10.35 -6.99 -11.12
N TYR A 277 -9.23 -7.53 -10.72
CA TYR A 277 -8.05 -6.82 -10.26
C TYR A 277 -6.81 -7.40 -10.92
N LEU A 278 -5.95 -6.53 -11.40
CA LEU A 278 -4.63 -6.86 -11.92
C LEU A 278 -3.59 -5.97 -11.26
N ASN A 279 -2.48 -6.56 -10.85
CA ASN A 279 -1.34 -5.82 -10.33
C ASN A 279 -0.06 -6.32 -10.98
N VAL A 280 0.81 -5.40 -11.36
CA VAL A 280 2.15 -5.68 -11.86
C VAL A 280 3.12 -4.77 -11.12
N GLY A 281 4.17 -5.36 -10.56
CA GLY A 281 5.19 -4.63 -9.81
C GLY A 281 6.60 -5.07 -10.12
N LEU A 282 7.52 -4.14 -10.00
CA LEU A 282 8.96 -4.38 -10.00
C LEU A 282 9.55 -3.81 -8.73
N LYS A 283 10.49 -4.51 -8.13
CA LYS A 283 11.20 -4.02 -6.95
C LYS A 283 12.68 -4.38 -6.99
N TYR A 284 13.44 -3.56 -6.32
CA TYR A 284 14.82 -3.84 -5.98
C TYR A 284 14.96 -3.80 -4.46
N THR A 285 15.34 -4.93 -3.86
CA THR A 285 15.52 -5.06 -2.42
C THR A 285 17.00 -4.90 -2.08
N PHE A 286 17.32 -4.02 -1.16
CA PHE A 286 18.68 -3.88 -0.67
C PHE A 286 19.08 -5.10 0.17
N ASP A 287 20.25 -5.69 -0.08
CA ASP A 287 20.75 -6.85 0.67
C ASP A 287 20.94 -6.56 2.16
N SER A 288 20.28 -7.31 3.01
CA SER A 288 20.50 -7.29 4.45
C SER A 288 21.39 -8.46 4.88
N LYS A 289 22.61 -8.16 5.27
CA LYS A 289 23.48 -9.17 5.92
C LYS A 289 23.13 -9.46 7.38
N THR A 290 22.05 -8.89 7.91
CA THR A 290 21.63 -9.12 9.29
C THR A 290 20.58 -10.22 9.33
N ASN A 291 20.97 -11.41 9.82
CA ASN A 291 20.10 -12.56 10.09
C ASN A 291 19.02 -12.25 11.14
N ILE A 292 18.00 -11.47 10.80
CA ILE A 292 16.70 -11.66 11.41
C ILE A 292 16.01 -12.65 10.48
N LYS A 293 15.74 -13.86 10.94
CA LYS A 293 15.00 -14.86 10.19
C LYS A 293 13.63 -14.26 9.87
N SER A 294 13.48 -13.72 8.67
CA SER A 294 12.18 -13.42 8.10
C SER A 294 11.42 -14.72 7.97
N ILE A 295 10.20 -14.79 8.47
CA ILE A 295 9.33 -15.95 8.28
C ILE A 295 8.62 -15.87 6.92
N TYR A 296 8.77 -14.77 6.20
CA TYR A 296 8.28 -14.54 4.85
C TYR A 296 9.38 -14.46 3.82
#